data_4334fe697171c346150973c15d99c284
#
_entry.id   4334fe697171c346150973c15d99c284
#
_cell.length_a   1.000
_cell.length_b   1.000
_cell.length_c   1.000
_cell.angle_alpha   90.00
_cell.angle_beta   90.00
_cell.angle_gamma   90.00
#
_symmetry.space_group_name_H-M   'P 1'
#
loop_
_entity.id
_entity.type
_entity.pdbx_description
1 polymer ?
#
loop_
_entity_poly.entity_id
_entity_poly.type
_entity_poly.pdbx_seq_one_letter_code
_entity_poly.pdbx_strand_id
1 'polypeptide(L)'
;SDNNGEPYLIVECKKADIDKKEDEFRKHWARTMRDGDQLFRYFNTYRKAQYLCMYAADCPEYRKNGEKIYRLEINYHVISLVDNEEYLQTDNKLHSFLEMREQQGGSEDFFNVWKQTYKQDFTTRGLFEEGIDAFNIGKKSYGVNDLKTIDEYSLDKKYNEFALILRKHTISSHENAFDKLVNLFLAKIIDERYHSNELQLLWKGAAYDDYFSLQDRLINLYKRGMKEFFDDEVASVENAEIENAFKFLTSKADEARDTIKRYFRKLKYFNNNPFAFLDVHNEQLFYKNAVILKDTISMLQDIYLTKNTDNQFLGDLFEGFLNRGVHQSEGQFFTPIPIVRFLVSSLPLRQILEGGEIPKVIDYACGAGHFLTEYARQIKPIVEELAHLENIYDKRAKEERLISVLREYYEQIVGIEKDYRLSKVSQVAAFMYGMDGIHIHYGDGLQEMSGIQDHTFSVLVANPPYSVSGFLETLPEEDRERYTLNNYISNIEKNNSIETFFIERAAQLLKSGGVAAIVLPASVLSGTGLYMYTREILLKNFDVVGICCFDKKTFGQTSTRTITLFLRRKDLEPDFAKHLDNRIESWFTGNTSDDTYYKDSDKINSYIERMGYKKEDYRKFL
;
A
#
# COMPACT_ATOMS: atom_id res chain seq x y z
N SER A 1 -16.97 -23.28 -35.77
CA SER A 1 -16.82 -24.74 -35.56
C SER A 1 -15.34 -25.05 -35.30
N ASP A 2 -15.08 -26.12 -34.58
CA ASP A 2 -13.73 -26.67 -34.41
C ASP A 2 -13.24 -27.40 -35.67
N ASN A 3 -12.04 -28.00 -35.62
CA ASN A 3 -11.44 -28.75 -36.74
C ASN A 3 -12.25 -30.00 -37.15
N ASN A 4 -13.20 -30.44 -36.32
CA ASN A 4 -14.07 -31.59 -36.58
C ASN A 4 -15.46 -31.18 -37.08
N GLY A 5 -15.68 -29.87 -37.31
CA GLY A 5 -16.98 -29.32 -37.74
C GLY A 5 -18.00 -29.14 -36.62
N GLU A 6 -17.64 -29.44 -35.36
CA GLU A 6 -18.52 -29.25 -34.23
C GLU A 6 -18.60 -27.76 -33.83
N PRO A 7 -19.73 -27.28 -33.32
CA PRO A 7 -19.88 -25.89 -32.87
C PRO A 7 -18.93 -25.59 -31.73
N TYR A 8 -18.01 -24.67 -31.93
CA TYR A 8 -17.09 -24.17 -30.90
C TYR A 8 -17.69 -22.99 -30.10
N LEU A 9 -18.29 -22.06 -30.84
CA LEU A 9 -18.94 -20.90 -30.31
C LEU A 9 -20.33 -20.75 -30.93
N ILE A 10 -21.33 -20.52 -30.09
CA ILE A 10 -22.69 -20.18 -30.52
C ILE A 10 -22.90 -18.68 -30.29
N VAL A 11 -23.25 -17.95 -31.31
CA VAL A 11 -23.48 -16.48 -31.25
C VAL A 11 -24.95 -16.17 -31.49
N GLU A 12 -25.58 -15.51 -30.55
CA GLU A 12 -26.90 -14.94 -30.72
C GLU A 12 -26.76 -13.44 -31.10
N CYS A 13 -27.13 -13.08 -32.31
CA CYS A 13 -27.04 -11.71 -32.81
C CYS A 13 -28.33 -10.94 -32.52
N LYS A 14 -28.18 -9.75 -31.93
CA LYS A 14 -29.27 -8.80 -31.68
C LYS A 14 -28.95 -7.46 -32.34
N LYS A 15 -29.99 -6.72 -32.75
CA LYS A 15 -29.81 -5.33 -33.10
C LYS A 15 -29.78 -4.50 -31.82
N ALA A 16 -28.76 -3.68 -31.62
CA ALA A 16 -28.70 -2.68 -30.57
C ALA A 16 -29.33 -1.39 -31.12
N ASP A 17 -30.30 -0.84 -30.46
CA ASP A 17 -30.88 0.48 -30.78
C ASP A 17 -30.42 1.46 -29.68
N ILE A 18 -29.32 2.16 -29.97
CA ILE A 18 -28.59 2.99 -28.99
C ILE A 18 -29.33 4.31 -28.70
N ASP A 19 -30.16 4.78 -29.64
CA ASP A 19 -30.91 6.02 -29.47
C ASP A 19 -32.16 5.89 -28.57
N LYS A 20 -32.54 4.68 -28.20
CA LYS A 20 -33.64 4.45 -27.27
C LYS A 20 -33.16 4.42 -25.81
N LYS A 21 -33.92 5.06 -24.92
CA LYS A 21 -33.67 5.12 -23.47
C LYS A 21 -33.53 3.76 -22.77
N GLU A 22 -33.85 2.66 -23.44
CA GLU A 22 -33.69 1.28 -23.00
C GLU A 22 -32.85 0.53 -24.02
N ASP A 23 -31.61 0.25 -23.61
CA ASP A 23 -30.65 -0.59 -24.33
C ASP A 23 -31.23 -1.99 -24.50
N GLU A 24 -31.59 -2.38 -25.74
CA GLU A 24 -32.11 -3.73 -26.04
C GLU A 24 -31.10 -4.83 -25.66
N PHE A 25 -29.80 -4.56 -25.77
CA PHE A 25 -28.76 -5.48 -25.33
C PHE A 25 -28.88 -5.77 -23.83
N ARG A 26 -29.06 -4.74 -22.99
CA ARG A 26 -29.23 -4.91 -21.55
C ARG A 26 -30.48 -5.71 -21.21
N LYS A 27 -31.58 -5.51 -21.93
CA LYS A 27 -32.81 -6.29 -21.74
C LYS A 27 -32.59 -7.77 -22.06
N HIS A 28 -31.96 -8.07 -23.19
CA HIS A 28 -31.66 -9.45 -23.58
C HIS A 28 -30.65 -10.10 -22.64
N TRP A 29 -29.61 -9.35 -22.25
CA TRP A 29 -28.65 -9.82 -21.28
C TRP A 29 -29.29 -10.12 -19.92
N ALA A 30 -30.14 -9.21 -19.42
CA ALA A 30 -30.88 -9.43 -18.17
C ALA A 30 -31.80 -10.67 -18.22
N ARG A 31 -32.42 -10.95 -19.37
CA ARG A 31 -33.18 -12.20 -19.56
C ARG A 31 -32.28 -13.41 -19.52
N THR A 32 -31.14 -13.37 -20.21
CA THR A 32 -30.16 -14.47 -20.20
C THR A 32 -29.69 -14.75 -18.77
N MET A 33 -29.38 -13.72 -18.00
CA MET A 33 -28.94 -13.86 -16.60
C MET A 33 -30.05 -14.33 -15.65
N ARG A 34 -31.31 -14.06 -15.98
CA ARG A 34 -32.47 -14.48 -15.16
C ARG A 34 -32.94 -15.88 -15.49
N ASP A 35 -33.07 -16.17 -16.79
CA ASP A 35 -33.84 -17.33 -17.29
C ASP A 35 -33.02 -18.24 -18.26
N GLY A 36 -31.77 -17.89 -18.56
CA GLY A 36 -30.93 -18.58 -19.55
C GLY A 36 -31.30 -18.27 -21.01
N ASP A 37 -32.48 -17.77 -21.27
CA ASP A 37 -33.05 -17.38 -22.57
C ASP A 37 -32.69 -18.36 -23.73
N GLN A 38 -32.54 -17.87 -24.93
CA GLN A 38 -32.26 -18.65 -26.14
C GLN A 38 -30.86 -19.26 -26.14
N LEU A 39 -29.87 -18.58 -25.57
CA LEU A 39 -28.48 -19.05 -25.56
C LEU A 39 -28.33 -20.45 -24.96
N PHE A 40 -28.90 -20.69 -23.79
CA PHE A 40 -28.84 -22.02 -23.15
C PHE A 40 -29.70 -23.06 -23.84
N ARG A 41 -30.77 -22.65 -24.56
CA ARG A 41 -31.55 -23.56 -25.42
C ARG A 41 -30.72 -24.05 -26.59
N TYR A 42 -29.96 -23.17 -27.24
CA TYR A 42 -29.04 -23.56 -28.30
C TYR A 42 -27.95 -24.49 -27.78
N PHE A 43 -27.42 -24.24 -26.62
CA PHE A 43 -26.43 -25.12 -25.99
C PHE A 43 -27.01 -26.51 -25.76
N ASN A 44 -28.26 -26.66 -25.36
CA ASN A 44 -28.87 -27.97 -25.15
C ASN A 44 -28.94 -28.80 -26.46
N THR A 45 -28.98 -28.13 -27.61
CA THR A 45 -28.91 -28.79 -28.93
C THR A 45 -27.47 -29.10 -29.33
N TYR A 46 -26.53 -28.25 -28.99
CA TYR A 46 -25.12 -28.33 -29.40
C TYR A 46 -24.20 -28.38 -28.16
N ARG A 47 -24.29 -29.45 -27.40
CA ARG A 47 -23.61 -29.58 -26.10
C ARG A 47 -22.09 -29.58 -26.15
N LYS A 48 -21.47 -29.74 -27.31
CA LYS A 48 -20.04 -29.64 -27.52
C LYS A 48 -19.55 -28.22 -27.64
N ALA A 49 -20.45 -27.23 -27.78
CA ALA A 49 -20.06 -25.85 -27.82
C ALA A 49 -19.32 -25.47 -26.53
N GLN A 50 -18.24 -24.74 -26.67
CA GLN A 50 -17.39 -24.32 -25.57
C GLN A 50 -17.76 -22.92 -25.06
N TYR A 51 -18.35 -22.11 -25.93
CA TYR A 51 -18.72 -20.74 -25.61
C TYR A 51 -20.10 -20.39 -26.16
N LEU A 52 -20.82 -19.56 -25.40
CA LEU A 52 -22.02 -18.86 -25.85
C LEU A 52 -21.73 -17.38 -25.90
N CYS A 53 -22.18 -16.70 -26.91
CA CYS A 53 -22.00 -15.25 -27.06
C CYS A 53 -23.32 -14.57 -27.41
N MET A 54 -23.62 -13.51 -26.69
CA MET A 54 -24.62 -12.54 -27.16
C MET A 54 -23.90 -11.35 -27.78
N TYR A 55 -24.20 -11.07 -29.03
CA TYR A 55 -23.60 -10.03 -29.84
C TYR A 55 -24.66 -9.05 -30.30
N ALA A 56 -24.47 -7.78 -30.08
CA ALA A 56 -25.36 -6.73 -30.56
C ALA A 56 -24.55 -5.65 -31.27
N ALA A 57 -25.02 -5.24 -32.44
CA ALA A 57 -24.39 -4.18 -33.22
C ALA A 57 -25.44 -3.14 -33.67
N ASP A 58 -25.04 -1.90 -33.70
CA ASP A 58 -25.76 -0.80 -34.30
C ASP A 58 -24.81 0.10 -35.10
N CYS A 59 -25.37 0.85 -36.03
CA CYS A 59 -24.61 1.79 -36.87
C CYS A 59 -25.32 3.14 -36.89
N PRO A 60 -25.35 3.88 -35.77
CA PRO A 60 -26.04 5.16 -35.70
C PRO A 60 -25.41 6.21 -36.63
N GLU A 61 -26.25 7.09 -37.15
CA GLU A 61 -25.85 8.24 -37.94
C GLU A 61 -25.52 9.42 -37.02
N TYR A 62 -24.29 9.90 -37.09
CA TYR A 62 -23.86 11.14 -36.43
C TYR A 62 -23.66 12.24 -37.45
N ARG A 63 -23.85 13.50 -37.06
CA ARG A 63 -23.50 14.65 -37.89
C ARG A 63 -22.32 15.39 -37.30
N LYS A 64 -21.25 15.52 -38.08
CA LYS A 64 -20.07 16.31 -37.73
C LYS A 64 -19.81 17.30 -38.86
N ASN A 65 -19.81 18.61 -38.56
CA ASN A 65 -19.61 19.69 -39.53
C ASN A 65 -20.59 19.65 -40.73
N GLY A 66 -21.81 19.14 -40.53
CA GLY A 66 -22.81 19.01 -41.59
C GLY A 66 -22.75 17.73 -42.41
N GLU A 67 -21.71 16.94 -42.28
CA GLU A 67 -21.56 15.64 -42.94
C GLU A 67 -22.11 14.50 -42.06
N LYS A 68 -22.73 13.50 -42.76
CA LYS A 68 -23.22 12.29 -42.12
C LYS A 68 -22.06 11.33 -41.92
N ILE A 69 -21.83 10.92 -40.66
CA ILE A 69 -20.83 9.91 -40.28
C ILE A 69 -21.58 8.74 -39.69
N TYR A 70 -21.25 7.54 -40.15
CA TYR A 70 -21.77 6.28 -39.60
C TYR A 70 -20.68 5.65 -38.72
N ARG A 71 -21.03 5.32 -37.46
CA ARG A 71 -20.12 4.68 -36.55
C ARG A 71 -20.71 3.35 -36.13
N LEU A 72 -19.95 2.27 -36.39
CA LEU A 72 -20.32 0.95 -35.92
C LEU A 72 -20.08 0.87 -34.40
N GLU A 73 -21.12 0.54 -33.65
CA GLU A 73 -21.04 0.30 -32.21
C GLU A 73 -21.40 -1.15 -31.92
N ILE A 74 -20.57 -1.83 -31.17
CA ILE A 74 -20.67 -3.25 -30.87
C ILE A 74 -20.67 -3.45 -29.36
N ASN A 75 -21.65 -4.22 -28.87
CA ASN A 75 -21.68 -4.75 -27.51
C ASN A 75 -21.76 -6.27 -27.58
N TYR A 76 -20.95 -6.96 -26.81
CA TYR A 76 -21.01 -8.41 -26.70
C TYR A 76 -20.67 -8.91 -25.31
N HIS A 77 -21.20 -10.09 -24.97
CA HIS A 77 -20.79 -10.85 -23.81
C HIS A 77 -20.62 -12.32 -24.17
N VAL A 78 -19.60 -12.94 -23.60
CA VAL A 78 -19.27 -14.35 -23.81
C VAL A 78 -19.46 -15.12 -22.52
N ILE A 79 -20.14 -16.25 -22.61
CA ILE A 79 -20.32 -17.21 -21.51
C ILE A 79 -19.43 -18.39 -21.80
N SER A 80 -18.50 -18.68 -20.90
CA SER A 80 -17.68 -19.89 -20.97
C SER A 80 -18.46 -21.09 -20.45
N LEU A 81 -18.39 -22.19 -21.17
CA LEU A 81 -18.99 -23.50 -20.82
C LEU A 81 -17.93 -24.56 -20.56
N VAL A 82 -16.66 -24.17 -20.62
CA VAL A 82 -15.51 -25.09 -20.45
C VAL A 82 -14.77 -24.85 -19.15
N ASP A 83 -15.24 -23.90 -18.34
CA ASP A 83 -14.65 -23.63 -17.07
C ASP A 83 -14.83 -24.81 -16.11
N ASN A 84 -13.75 -25.10 -15.41
CA ASN A 84 -13.66 -26.22 -14.48
C ASN A 84 -13.83 -25.76 -13.03
N GLU A 85 -14.68 -24.76 -12.81
CA GLU A 85 -14.96 -24.27 -11.46
C GLU A 85 -15.80 -25.29 -10.69
N GLU A 86 -15.34 -25.59 -9.49
CA GLU A 86 -16.06 -26.42 -8.57
C GLU A 86 -17.02 -25.57 -7.72
N TYR A 87 -18.19 -26.10 -7.44
CA TYR A 87 -19.18 -25.49 -6.57
C TYR A 87 -19.72 -26.50 -5.56
N LEU A 88 -20.14 -26.02 -4.40
CA LEU A 88 -20.67 -26.86 -3.34
C LEU A 88 -22.17 -27.04 -3.52
N GLN A 89 -22.62 -28.28 -3.69
CA GLN A 89 -24.05 -28.63 -3.68
C GLN A 89 -24.59 -28.88 -2.27
N THR A 90 -25.90 -29.08 -2.19
CA THR A 90 -26.62 -29.41 -0.95
C THR A 90 -26.20 -30.74 -0.31
N ASP A 91 -25.54 -31.61 -1.08
CA ASP A 91 -24.95 -32.88 -0.60
C ASP A 91 -23.56 -32.72 0.04
N ASN A 92 -23.08 -31.51 0.17
CA ASN A 92 -21.74 -31.18 0.68
C ASN A 92 -20.58 -31.74 -0.17
N LYS A 93 -20.80 -32.05 -1.42
CA LYS A 93 -19.76 -32.42 -2.36
C LYS A 93 -19.44 -31.29 -3.29
N LEU A 94 -18.17 -31.21 -3.69
CA LEU A 94 -17.72 -30.31 -4.74
C LEU A 94 -18.00 -30.93 -6.10
N HIS A 95 -18.66 -30.16 -6.95
CA HIS A 95 -19.02 -30.54 -8.31
C HIS A 95 -18.40 -29.54 -9.29
N SER A 96 -17.97 -30.05 -10.45
CA SER A 96 -17.53 -29.16 -11.53
C SER A 96 -18.63 -29.02 -12.59
N PHE A 97 -18.64 -27.88 -13.29
CA PHE A 97 -19.55 -27.67 -14.40
C PHE A 97 -19.32 -28.68 -15.51
N LEU A 98 -18.08 -29.11 -15.75
CA LEU A 98 -17.76 -30.14 -16.76
C LEU A 98 -18.37 -31.50 -16.42
N GLU A 99 -18.33 -31.94 -15.15
CA GLU A 99 -18.98 -33.18 -14.73
C GLU A 99 -20.49 -33.12 -14.95
N MET A 100 -21.13 -32.01 -14.57
CA MET A 100 -22.57 -31.84 -14.75
C MET A 100 -22.96 -31.72 -16.23
N ARG A 101 -22.07 -31.23 -17.09
CA ARG A 101 -22.25 -31.12 -18.53
C ARG A 101 -22.37 -32.50 -19.21
N GLU A 102 -21.68 -33.50 -18.72
CA GLU A 102 -21.72 -34.88 -19.23
C GLU A 102 -23.00 -35.61 -18.83
N GLN A 103 -23.72 -35.12 -17.83
CA GLN A 103 -24.98 -35.67 -17.38
C GLN A 103 -26.13 -35.34 -18.35
N GLN A 104 -27.16 -36.16 -18.38
CA GLN A 104 -28.36 -35.90 -19.16
C GLN A 104 -29.26 -34.92 -18.39
N GLY A 105 -29.51 -33.75 -18.96
CA GLY A 105 -30.40 -32.74 -18.40
C GLY A 105 -30.92 -31.77 -19.46
N GLY A 106 -31.95 -31.02 -19.16
CA GLY A 106 -32.51 -29.97 -20.02
C GLY A 106 -31.71 -28.66 -19.98
N SER A 107 -32.05 -27.72 -20.84
CA SER A 107 -31.38 -26.39 -20.87
C SER A 107 -31.53 -25.62 -19.58
N GLU A 108 -32.63 -25.85 -18.85
CA GLU A 108 -32.87 -25.22 -17.55
C GLU A 108 -31.94 -25.77 -16.47
N ASP A 109 -31.68 -27.10 -16.48
CA ASP A 109 -30.75 -27.72 -15.55
C ASP A 109 -29.33 -27.19 -15.75
N PHE A 110 -28.87 -27.12 -17.02
CA PHE A 110 -27.57 -26.56 -17.35
C PHE A 110 -27.46 -25.10 -16.97
N PHE A 111 -28.50 -24.30 -17.18
CA PHE A 111 -28.51 -22.92 -16.77
C PHE A 111 -28.41 -22.78 -15.24
N ASN A 112 -29.15 -23.57 -14.47
CA ASN A 112 -29.13 -23.55 -13.03
C ASN A 112 -27.75 -23.95 -12.48
N VAL A 113 -27.11 -24.99 -13.05
CA VAL A 113 -25.75 -25.38 -12.69
C VAL A 113 -24.76 -24.29 -13.03
N TRP A 114 -24.83 -23.75 -14.26
CA TRP A 114 -23.98 -22.61 -14.66
C TRP A 114 -24.15 -21.41 -13.71
N LYS A 115 -25.37 -21.05 -13.38
CA LYS A 115 -25.67 -19.92 -12.47
C LYS A 115 -25.15 -20.15 -11.05
N GLN A 116 -25.10 -21.39 -10.57
CA GLN A 116 -24.51 -21.74 -9.27
C GLN A 116 -22.99 -21.68 -9.29
N THR A 117 -22.38 -22.22 -10.36
CA THR A 117 -20.94 -22.22 -10.57
C THR A 117 -20.41 -20.81 -10.83
N TYR A 118 -21.08 -20.08 -11.72
CA TYR A 118 -20.69 -18.75 -12.19
C TYR A 118 -21.74 -17.72 -11.78
N LYS A 119 -21.65 -17.22 -10.58
CA LYS A 119 -22.56 -16.15 -10.09
C LYS A 119 -22.40 -14.82 -10.82
N GLN A 120 -21.33 -14.68 -11.59
CA GLN A 120 -21.01 -13.53 -12.43
C GLN A 120 -20.74 -13.98 -13.85
N ASP A 121 -20.85 -13.01 -14.75
CA ASP A 121 -20.56 -13.19 -16.17
C ASP A 121 -19.05 -13.34 -16.39
N PHE A 122 -18.64 -14.45 -16.94
CA PHE A 122 -17.26 -14.71 -17.33
C PHE A 122 -17.06 -14.31 -18.77
N THR A 123 -16.54 -13.10 -18.97
CA THR A 123 -16.19 -12.63 -20.31
C THR A 123 -14.83 -13.16 -20.70
N THR A 124 -14.78 -13.97 -21.73
CA THR A 124 -13.55 -14.49 -22.29
C THR A 124 -12.90 -13.41 -23.16
N ARG A 125 -11.65 -13.07 -22.88
CA ARG A 125 -10.89 -12.09 -23.65
C ARG A 125 -10.50 -12.65 -25.00
N GLY A 126 -10.37 -11.78 -26.00
CA GLY A 126 -9.90 -12.10 -27.33
C GLY A 126 -10.98 -12.43 -28.35
N LEU A 127 -12.25 -12.54 -27.92
CA LEU A 127 -13.34 -12.65 -28.87
C LEU A 127 -13.61 -11.28 -29.50
N PHE A 128 -13.65 -11.20 -30.83
CA PHE A 128 -13.86 -9.97 -31.60
C PHE A 128 -12.82 -8.85 -31.38
N GLU A 129 -11.67 -9.15 -30.81
CA GLU A 129 -10.55 -8.21 -30.72
C GLU A 129 -9.69 -8.27 -31.99
N GLU A 130 -9.17 -7.10 -32.41
CA GLU A 130 -8.33 -7.00 -33.60
C GLU A 130 -7.04 -7.83 -33.43
N GLY A 131 -6.69 -8.60 -34.44
CA GLY A 131 -5.47 -9.42 -34.46
C GLY A 131 -5.54 -10.73 -33.70
N ILE A 132 -6.73 -11.17 -33.26
CA ILE A 132 -6.93 -12.46 -32.60
C ILE A 132 -7.83 -13.35 -33.45
N ASP A 133 -7.30 -14.52 -33.77
CA ASP A 133 -8.09 -15.56 -34.43
C ASP A 133 -9.17 -16.11 -33.50
N ALA A 134 -10.34 -16.41 -34.04
CA ALA A 134 -11.48 -16.94 -33.29
C ALA A 134 -11.17 -18.23 -32.51
N PHE A 135 -10.20 -19.01 -32.97
CA PHE A 135 -9.74 -20.24 -32.29
C PHE A 135 -8.76 -19.99 -31.14
N ASN A 136 -8.28 -18.78 -31.00
CA ASN A 136 -7.34 -18.38 -29.94
C ASN A 136 -8.03 -17.62 -28.80
N ILE A 137 -9.33 -17.72 -28.68
CA ILE A 137 -10.11 -17.13 -27.58
C ILE A 137 -9.52 -17.58 -26.25
N GLY A 138 -9.24 -16.63 -25.36
CA GLY A 138 -8.63 -16.88 -24.06
C GLY A 138 -7.13 -17.25 -24.08
N LYS A 139 -6.49 -17.31 -25.24
CA LYS A 139 -5.05 -17.59 -25.40
C LYS A 139 -4.20 -16.33 -25.64
N LYS A 140 -4.81 -15.15 -25.77
CA LYS A 140 -4.08 -13.92 -25.97
C LYS A 140 -3.20 -13.63 -24.74
N SER A 141 -1.90 -13.42 -24.98
CA SER A 141 -1.03 -12.84 -23.97
C SER A 141 -1.54 -11.45 -23.58
N TYR A 142 -1.77 -11.24 -22.31
CA TYR A 142 -2.25 -9.98 -21.78
C TYR A 142 -1.07 -9.19 -21.25
N GLY A 143 -0.80 -8.07 -21.88
CA GLY A 143 0.36 -7.23 -21.57
C GLY A 143 -0.03 -5.93 -20.86
N VAL A 144 0.97 -5.17 -20.43
CA VAL A 144 0.77 -3.87 -19.74
C VAL A 144 0.03 -2.85 -20.60
N ASN A 145 0.11 -2.96 -21.93
CA ASN A 145 -0.61 -2.07 -22.85
C ASN A 145 -2.15 -2.32 -22.87
N ASP A 146 -2.59 -3.47 -22.36
CA ASP A 146 -4.00 -3.80 -22.23
C ASP A 146 -4.60 -3.28 -20.91
N LEU A 147 -3.76 -2.78 -20.01
CA LEU A 147 -4.17 -2.25 -18.71
C LEU A 147 -4.76 -0.83 -18.82
N LYS A 148 -5.68 -0.52 -17.92
CA LYS A 148 -6.38 0.76 -17.85
C LYS A 148 -5.84 1.61 -16.69
N THR A 149 -5.61 2.89 -16.95
CA THR A 149 -5.37 3.85 -15.88
C THR A 149 -6.64 4.08 -15.07
N ILE A 150 -6.51 4.22 -13.76
CA ILE A 150 -7.61 4.54 -12.86
C ILE A 150 -7.81 6.07 -12.85
N ASP A 151 -9.06 6.49 -12.92
CA ASP A 151 -9.52 7.85 -12.65
C ASP A 151 -10.30 7.91 -11.32
N GLU A 152 -10.58 9.12 -10.83
CA GLU A 152 -11.28 9.36 -9.57
C GLU A 152 -12.64 8.64 -9.48
N TYR A 153 -13.39 8.58 -10.57
CA TYR A 153 -14.68 7.90 -10.62
C TYR A 153 -14.56 6.37 -10.50
N SER A 154 -13.53 5.80 -11.11
CA SER A 154 -13.24 4.36 -11.06
C SER A 154 -12.77 3.91 -9.67
N LEU A 155 -12.18 4.83 -8.90
CA LEU A 155 -11.61 4.59 -7.58
C LEU A 155 -12.66 4.12 -6.56
N ASP A 156 -13.71 4.93 -6.37
CA ASP A 156 -14.82 4.58 -5.46
C ASP A 156 -15.52 3.29 -5.89
N LYS A 157 -15.62 3.06 -7.19
CA LYS A 157 -16.20 1.84 -7.75
C LYS A 157 -15.37 0.61 -7.35
N LYS A 158 -14.05 0.65 -7.48
CA LYS A 158 -13.15 -0.46 -7.11
C LYS A 158 -13.17 -0.76 -5.61
N TYR A 159 -13.20 0.27 -4.78
CA TYR A 159 -13.39 0.09 -3.35
C TYR A 159 -14.72 -0.61 -3.02
N ASN A 160 -15.82 -0.14 -3.59
CA ASN A 160 -17.14 -0.74 -3.37
C ASN A 160 -17.20 -2.18 -3.89
N GLU A 161 -16.54 -2.47 -5.01
CA GLU A 161 -16.41 -3.81 -5.58
C GLU A 161 -15.68 -4.76 -4.60
N PHE A 162 -14.55 -4.33 -4.02
CA PHE A 162 -13.85 -5.11 -3.00
C PHE A 162 -14.71 -5.33 -1.75
N ALA A 163 -15.36 -4.30 -1.25
CA ALA A 163 -16.26 -4.41 -0.09
C ALA A 163 -17.43 -5.38 -0.37
N LEU A 164 -17.94 -5.43 -1.60
CA LEU A 164 -18.95 -6.39 -2.02
C LEU A 164 -18.41 -7.81 -2.06
N ILE A 165 -17.16 -8.02 -2.55
CA ILE A 165 -16.50 -9.34 -2.52
C ILE A 165 -16.40 -9.83 -1.08
N LEU A 166 -15.93 -9.00 -0.13
CA LEU A 166 -15.82 -9.38 1.27
C LEU A 166 -17.17 -9.76 1.89
N ARG A 167 -18.23 -8.98 1.62
CA ARG A 167 -19.59 -9.27 2.09
C ARG A 167 -20.17 -10.53 1.48
N LYS A 168 -20.00 -10.74 0.18
CA LYS A 168 -20.47 -11.93 -0.56
C LYS A 168 -19.91 -13.21 0.07
N HIS A 169 -18.67 -13.17 0.51
CA HIS A 169 -17.98 -14.32 1.08
C HIS A 169 -17.97 -14.36 2.62
N THR A 170 -18.69 -13.42 3.27
CA THR A 170 -18.84 -13.35 4.74
C THR A 170 -17.50 -13.20 5.46
N ILE A 171 -16.58 -12.42 4.89
CA ILE A 171 -15.29 -12.11 5.50
C ILE A 171 -15.50 -11.00 6.52
N SER A 172 -15.33 -11.31 7.80
CA SER A 172 -15.54 -10.37 8.92
C SER A 172 -14.29 -9.57 9.30
N SER A 173 -13.10 -10.15 9.06
CA SER A 173 -11.83 -9.48 9.35
C SER A 173 -11.38 -8.61 8.17
N HIS A 174 -11.80 -7.35 8.17
CA HIS A 174 -11.41 -6.38 7.15
C HIS A 174 -9.90 -6.12 7.15
N GLU A 175 -9.28 -6.13 8.31
CA GLU A 175 -7.83 -5.93 8.47
C GLU A 175 -7.03 -7.04 7.79
N ASN A 176 -7.39 -8.30 8.04
CA ASN A 176 -6.75 -9.43 7.35
C ASN A 176 -6.96 -9.37 5.83
N ALA A 177 -8.18 -9.00 5.39
CA ALA A 177 -8.49 -8.87 3.98
C ALA A 177 -7.65 -7.76 3.31
N PHE A 178 -7.42 -6.65 4.02
CA PHE A 178 -6.56 -5.57 3.54
C PHE A 178 -5.10 -6.02 3.40
N ASP A 179 -4.55 -6.75 4.39
CA ASP A 179 -3.19 -7.31 4.28
C ASP A 179 -3.03 -8.20 3.04
N LYS A 180 -4.03 -9.04 2.71
CA LYS A 180 -4.01 -9.86 1.49
C LYS A 180 -4.10 -9.02 0.22
N LEU A 181 -4.85 -7.93 0.26
CA LEU A 181 -4.91 -6.97 -0.85
C LEU A 181 -3.56 -6.28 -1.09
N VAL A 182 -2.86 -5.88 -0.02
CA VAL A 182 -1.49 -5.32 -0.11
C VAL A 182 -0.51 -6.32 -0.73
N ASN A 183 -0.60 -7.59 -0.34
CA ASN A 183 0.21 -8.65 -0.95
C ASN A 183 -0.09 -8.81 -2.45
N LEU A 184 -1.35 -8.66 -2.86
CA LEU A 184 -1.73 -8.67 -4.28
C LEU A 184 -1.23 -7.44 -5.04
N PHE A 185 -1.25 -6.25 -4.43
CA PHE A 185 -0.64 -5.06 -5.03
C PHE A 185 0.86 -5.26 -5.24
N LEU A 186 1.58 -5.77 -4.24
CA LEU A 186 3.01 -6.08 -4.38
C LEU A 186 3.26 -7.07 -5.52
N ALA A 187 2.50 -8.16 -5.59
CA ALA A 187 2.61 -9.14 -6.66
C ALA A 187 2.32 -8.52 -8.03
N LYS A 188 1.32 -7.63 -8.12
CA LYS A 188 0.96 -6.95 -9.37
C LYS A 188 2.02 -5.97 -9.85
N ILE A 189 2.62 -5.23 -8.93
CA ILE A 189 3.74 -4.32 -9.25
C ILE A 189 4.89 -5.09 -9.89
N ILE A 190 5.26 -6.22 -9.31
CA ILE A 190 6.30 -7.10 -9.84
C ILE A 190 5.91 -7.65 -11.20
N ASP A 191 4.67 -8.05 -11.37
CA ASP A 191 4.16 -8.59 -12.62
C ASP A 191 4.28 -7.58 -13.76
N GLU A 192 3.81 -6.36 -13.54
CA GLU A 192 3.86 -5.28 -14.53
C GLU A 192 5.30 -4.90 -14.90
N ARG A 193 6.25 -4.95 -13.94
CA ARG A 193 7.67 -4.64 -14.18
C ARG A 193 8.38 -5.71 -15.00
N TYR A 194 8.14 -6.98 -14.71
CA TYR A 194 8.95 -8.07 -15.22
C TYR A 194 8.26 -8.92 -16.29
N HIS A 195 6.93 -8.83 -16.40
CA HIS A 195 6.14 -9.59 -17.37
C HIS A 195 5.29 -8.67 -18.26
N SER A 196 5.86 -7.55 -18.68
CA SER A 196 5.15 -6.50 -19.43
C SER A 196 4.41 -6.98 -20.69
N ASN A 197 4.89 -8.05 -21.32
CA ASN A 197 4.29 -8.62 -22.54
C ASN A 197 3.33 -9.79 -22.25
N GLU A 198 3.44 -10.42 -21.08
CA GLU A 198 2.61 -11.55 -20.69
C GLU A 198 2.40 -11.54 -19.18
N LEU A 199 1.39 -10.79 -18.73
CA LEU A 199 1.06 -10.67 -17.31
C LEU A 199 0.64 -12.02 -16.72
N GLN A 200 1.06 -12.25 -15.49
CA GLN A 200 0.81 -13.49 -14.74
C GLN A 200 -0.29 -13.32 -13.69
N LEU A 201 -0.52 -12.08 -13.18
CA LEU A 201 -1.57 -11.76 -12.22
C LEU A 201 -2.89 -11.55 -12.95
N LEU A 202 -3.42 -12.62 -13.50
CA LEU A 202 -4.73 -12.65 -14.12
C LEU A 202 -5.30 -14.07 -14.04
N TRP A 203 -6.62 -14.16 -14.07
CA TRP A 203 -7.31 -15.42 -14.29
C TRP A 203 -7.40 -15.69 -15.79
N LYS A 204 -6.74 -16.76 -16.25
CA LYS A 204 -6.69 -17.13 -17.70
C LYS A 204 -7.96 -17.85 -18.19
N GLY A 205 -8.95 -18.03 -17.30
CA GLY A 205 -10.13 -18.83 -17.56
C GLY A 205 -9.88 -20.32 -17.22
N ALA A 206 -10.90 -21.01 -16.72
CA ALA A 206 -10.73 -22.38 -16.24
C ALA A 206 -10.40 -23.40 -17.34
N ALA A 207 -10.59 -23.05 -18.62
CA ALA A 207 -10.08 -23.85 -19.74
C ALA A 207 -8.55 -23.90 -19.83
N TYR A 208 -7.86 -22.91 -19.23
CA TYR A 208 -6.40 -22.71 -19.34
C TYR A 208 -5.71 -22.54 -18.00
N ASP A 209 -6.48 -22.50 -16.91
CA ASP A 209 -5.98 -22.20 -15.59
C ASP A 209 -6.71 -23.02 -14.53
N ASP A 210 -6.03 -23.32 -13.46
CA ASP A 210 -6.62 -23.88 -12.26
C ASP A 210 -6.18 -23.06 -11.03
N TYR A 211 -6.84 -23.26 -9.90
CA TYR A 211 -6.57 -22.50 -8.70
C TYR A 211 -5.16 -22.71 -8.13
N PHE A 212 -4.55 -23.87 -8.38
CA PHE A 212 -3.18 -24.15 -7.95
C PHE A 212 -2.17 -23.39 -8.81
N SER A 213 -2.33 -23.43 -10.13
CA SER A 213 -1.49 -22.70 -11.09
C SER A 213 -1.57 -21.19 -10.88
N LEU A 214 -2.77 -20.68 -10.60
CA LEU A 214 -2.96 -19.26 -10.26
C LEU A 214 -2.18 -18.89 -8.99
N GLN A 215 -2.35 -19.67 -7.91
CA GLN A 215 -1.67 -19.36 -6.65
C GLN A 215 -0.15 -19.52 -6.77
N ASP A 216 0.36 -20.47 -7.53
CA ASP A 216 1.81 -20.59 -7.79
C ASP A 216 2.38 -19.35 -8.46
N ARG A 217 1.71 -18.83 -9.48
CA ARG A 217 2.15 -17.59 -10.14
C ARG A 217 2.16 -16.43 -9.16
N LEU A 218 1.10 -16.27 -8.36
CA LEU A 218 1.00 -15.19 -7.37
C LEU A 218 2.06 -15.30 -6.28
N ILE A 219 2.31 -16.51 -5.76
CA ILE A 219 3.34 -16.75 -4.74
C ILE A 219 4.72 -16.39 -5.30
N ASN A 220 5.03 -16.76 -6.54
CA ASN A 220 6.31 -16.43 -7.16
C ASN A 220 6.49 -14.92 -7.36
N LEU A 221 5.44 -14.21 -7.79
CA LEU A 221 5.45 -12.75 -7.88
C LEU A 221 5.65 -12.11 -6.50
N TYR A 222 4.93 -12.59 -5.49
CA TYR A 222 5.04 -12.10 -4.13
C TYR A 222 6.43 -12.32 -3.54
N LYS A 223 7.01 -13.53 -3.68
CA LYS A 223 8.38 -13.83 -3.25
C LYS A 223 9.39 -12.86 -3.83
N ARG A 224 9.28 -12.62 -5.14
CA ARG A 224 10.16 -11.66 -5.82
C ARG A 224 9.96 -10.25 -5.28
N GLY A 225 8.72 -9.84 -5.02
CA GLY A 225 8.42 -8.55 -4.43
C GLY A 225 8.99 -8.41 -3.01
N MET A 226 8.84 -9.44 -2.18
CA MET A 226 9.42 -9.44 -0.84
C MET A 226 10.94 -9.33 -0.87
N LYS A 227 11.61 -10.06 -1.79
CA LYS A 227 13.06 -9.95 -1.94
C LYS A 227 13.50 -8.58 -2.46
N GLU A 228 12.79 -8.01 -3.44
CA GLU A 228 13.17 -6.73 -4.06
C GLU A 228 12.94 -5.52 -3.16
N PHE A 229 11.79 -5.49 -2.46
CA PHE A 229 11.39 -4.32 -1.67
C PHE A 229 11.79 -4.40 -0.20
N PHE A 230 12.02 -5.60 0.34
CA PHE A 230 12.26 -5.80 1.77
C PHE A 230 13.53 -6.59 2.07
N ASP A 231 14.24 -7.05 1.04
CA ASP A 231 15.35 -8.01 1.17
C ASP A 231 14.99 -9.25 2.00
N ASP A 232 13.70 -9.64 2.00
CA ASP A 232 13.12 -10.73 2.78
C ASP A 232 12.91 -11.97 1.90
N GLU A 233 13.36 -13.13 2.38
CA GLU A 233 13.24 -14.40 1.69
C GLU A 233 12.03 -15.20 2.21
N VAL A 234 10.95 -15.16 1.44
CA VAL A 234 9.74 -15.95 1.75
C VAL A 234 10.00 -17.44 1.53
N ALA A 235 9.99 -18.19 2.61
CA ALA A 235 10.15 -19.65 2.55
C ALA A 235 8.94 -20.27 1.81
N SER A 236 9.19 -20.98 0.73
CA SER A 236 8.17 -21.76 0.02
C SER A 236 8.82 -22.96 -0.67
N VAL A 237 8.07 -24.03 -0.78
CA VAL A 237 8.54 -25.24 -1.49
C VAL A 237 8.20 -25.07 -2.98
N GLU A 238 9.23 -25.13 -3.83
CA GLU A 238 9.07 -25.10 -5.27
C GLU A 238 8.48 -26.42 -5.81
N ASN A 239 7.63 -26.33 -6.85
CA ASN A 239 7.10 -27.55 -7.47
C ASN A 239 8.23 -28.42 -8.03
N ALA A 240 9.29 -27.81 -8.56
CA ALA A 240 10.47 -28.53 -9.05
C ALA A 240 11.21 -29.29 -7.90
N GLU A 241 11.24 -28.75 -6.69
CA GLU A 241 11.83 -29.41 -5.53
C GLU A 241 10.98 -30.63 -5.14
N ILE A 242 9.63 -30.48 -5.13
CA ILE A 242 8.73 -31.59 -4.88
C ILE A 242 8.93 -32.69 -5.93
N GLU A 243 9.02 -32.34 -7.20
CA GLU A 243 9.24 -33.32 -8.28
C GLU A 243 10.62 -33.98 -8.17
N ASN A 244 11.67 -33.22 -7.86
CA ASN A 244 13.04 -33.71 -7.73
C ASN A 244 13.21 -34.65 -6.50
N ALA A 245 12.55 -34.34 -5.39
CA ALA A 245 12.60 -35.16 -4.18
C ALA A 245 12.12 -36.62 -4.44
N PHE A 246 11.28 -36.81 -5.44
CA PHE A 246 10.71 -38.12 -5.76
C PHE A 246 11.29 -38.78 -7.03
N LYS A 247 12.30 -38.19 -7.68
CA LYS A 247 12.93 -38.74 -8.88
C LYS A 247 13.55 -40.12 -8.70
N PHE A 248 13.96 -40.46 -7.49
CA PHE A 248 14.69 -41.71 -7.18
C PHE A 248 13.77 -42.85 -6.72
N LEU A 249 12.48 -42.62 -6.59
CA LEU A 249 11.52 -43.65 -6.24
C LEU A 249 11.17 -44.49 -7.51
N THR A 250 11.49 -45.76 -7.46
CA THR A 250 11.27 -46.69 -8.59
C THR A 250 9.81 -47.08 -8.78
N SER A 251 9.45 -47.50 -9.96
CA SER A 251 8.14 -47.64 -10.60
C SER A 251 7.02 -48.43 -9.88
N LYS A 252 7.26 -49.11 -8.78
CA LYS A 252 6.22 -49.81 -8.01
C LYS A 252 5.47 -48.96 -6.99
N ALA A 253 5.82 -47.67 -6.89
CA ALA A 253 5.26 -46.72 -5.92
C ALA A 253 4.53 -45.53 -6.58
N ASP A 254 4.13 -45.63 -7.84
CA ASP A 254 3.60 -44.50 -8.60
C ASP A 254 2.35 -43.87 -7.94
N GLU A 255 1.38 -44.70 -7.49
CA GLU A 255 0.19 -44.18 -6.78
C GLU A 255 0.55 -43.57 -5.42
N ALA A 256 1.49 -44.16 -4.66
CA ALA A 256 1.93 -43.60 -3.40
C ALA A 256 2.69 -42.31 -3.61
N ARG A 257 3.57 -42.27 -4.63
CA ARG A 257 4.31 -41.07 -5.04
C ARG A 257 3.37 -39.93 -5.40
N ASP A 258 2.38 -40.20 -6.25
CA ASP A 258 1.43 -39.17 -6.67
C ASP A 258 0.52 -38.72 -5.53
N THR A 259 0.18 -39.61 -4.60
CA THR A 259 -0.54 -39.25 -3.38
C THR A 259 0.29 -38.34 -2.48
N ILE A 260 1.57 -38.63 -2.27
CA ILE A 260 2.48 -37.83 -1.46
C ILE A 260 2.74 -36.46 -2.12
N LYS A 261 2.99 -36.45 -3.45
CA LYS A 261 3.14 -35.18 -4.19
C LYS A 261 1.90 -34.29 -4.06
N ARG A 262 0.70 -34.90 -4.20
CA ARG A 262 -0.57 -34.21 -4.02
C ARG A 262 -0.72 -33.66 -2.61
N TYR A 263 -0.30 -34.41 -1.61
CA TYR A 263 -0.32 -33.98 -0.21
C TYR A 263 0.62 -32.79 0.02
N PHE A 264 1.87 -32.83 -0.48
CA PHE A 264 2.81 -31.70 -0.38
C PHE A 264 2.31 -30.46 -1.13
N ARG A 265 1.71 -30.63 -2.31
CA ARG A 265 1.08 -29.51 -3.02
C ARG A 265 -0.05 -28.89 -2.19
N LYS A 266 -0.89 -29.69 -1.55
CA LYS A 266 -1.94 -29.19 -0.65
C LYS A 266 -1.37 -28.43 0.54
N LEU A 267 -0.34 -28.96 1.20
CA LEU A 267 0.31 -28.29 2.33
C LEU A 267 0.88 -26.93 1.94
N LYS A 268 1.46 -26.80 0.77
CA LYS A 268 2.00 -25.54 0.24
C LYS A 268 0.95 -24.41 0.23
N TYR A 269 -0.32 -24.74 -0.06
CA TYR A 269 -1.39 -23.74 -0.18
C TYR A 269 -2.24 -23.60 1.06
N PHE A 270 -2.13 -24.52 2.02
CA PHE A 270 -2.90 -24.47 3.25
C PHE A 270 -2.15 -23.71 4.34
N ASN A 271 -0.85 -23.90 4.45
CA ASN A 271 -0.03 -23.28 5.48
C ASN A 271 0.67 -22.03 4.94
N ASN A 272 0.63 -20.92 5.72
CA ASN A 272 1.35 -19.68 5.42
C ASN A 272 1.08 -19.09 4.03
N ASN A 273 -0.14 -19.26 3.51
CA ASN A 273 -0.50 -18.70 2.23
C ASN A 273 -0.69 -17.17 2.34
N PRO A 274 0.16 -16.36 1.67
CA PRO A 274 0.07 -14.90 1.73
C PRO A 274 -1.22 -14.33 1.14
N PHE A 275 -2.02 -15.15 0.44
CA PHE A 275 -3.28 -14.78 -0.20
C PHE A 275 -4.50 -15.49 0.42
N ALA A 276 -4.36 -15.98 1.64
CA ALA A 276 -5.46 -16.63 2.35
C ALA A 276 -6.36 -15.61 3.06
N PHE A 277 -7.50 -15.29 2.46
CA PHE A 277 -8.55 -14.47 3.07
C PHE A 277 -9.31 -15.22 4.18
N LEU A 278 -9.23 -16.53 4.18
CA LEU A 278 -9.81 -17.44 5.17
C LEU A 278 -8.70 -18.24 5.85
N ASP A 279 -9.00 -18.79 7.02
CA ASP A 279 -8.12 -19.77 7.67
C ASP A 279 -8.24 -21.12 6.93
N VAL A 280 -7.30 -21.36 6.00
CA VAL A 280 -7.32 -22.51 5.09
C VAL A 280 -6.64 -23.70 5.75
N HIS A 281 -7.41 -24.62 6.32
CA HIS A 281 -6.91 -25.86 6.93
C HIS A 281 -7.48 -27.14 6.29
N ASN A 282 -8.36 -27.01 5.30
CA ASN A 282 -8.91 -28.14 4.54
C ASN A 282 -9.21 -27.74 3.08
N GLU A 283 -9.50 -28.75 2.27
CA GLU A 283 -9.73 -28.59 0.82
C GLU A 283 -10.96 -27.72 0.51
N GLN A 284 -12.02 -27.83 1.30
CA GLN A 284 -13.23 -27.02 1.13
C GLN A 284 -12.94 -25.52 1.35
N LEU A 285 -12.17 -25.19 2.38
CA LEU A 285 -11.76 -23.80 2.64
C LEU A 285 -10.75 -23.30 1.61
N PHE A 286 -9.89 -24.20 1.07
CA PHE A 286 -9.01 -23.86 -0.03
C PHE A 286 -9.80 -23.39 -1.26
N TYR A 287 -10.80 -24.15 -1.71
CA TYR A 287 -11.62 -23.75 -2.86
C TYR A 287 -12.45 -22.49 -2.57
N LYS A 288 -13.00 -22.35 -1.37
CA LYS A 288 -13.65 -21.08 -0.97
C LYS A 288 -12.71 -19.89 -1.06
N ASN A 289 -11.49 -20.03 -0.53
CA ASN A 289 -10.48 -19.00 -0.61
C ASN A 289 -10.07 -18.71 -2.06
N ALA A 290 -9.94 -19.73 -2.88
CA ALA A 290 -9.57 -19.60 -4.29
C ALA A 290 -10.59 -18.77 -5.08
N VAL A 291 -11.89 -18.95 -4.79
CA VAL A 291 -12.96 -18.13 -5.40
C VAL A 291 -12.85 -16.68 -4.98
N ILE A 292 -12.59 -16.40 -3.68
CA ILE A 292 -12.39 -15.03 -3.18
C ILE A 292 -11.19 -14.38 -3.86
N LEU A 293 -10.09 -15.11 -3.91
CA LEU A 293 -8.85 -14.68 -4.56
C LEU A 293 -9.08 -14.38 -6.04
N LYS A 294 -9.77 -15.26 -6.77
CA LYS A 294 -10.12 -15.05 -8.17
C LYS A 294 -10.99 -13.80 -8.36
N ASP A 295 -12.05 -13.63 -7.56
CA ASP A 295 -12.91 -12.44 -7.62
C ASP A 295 -12.07 -11.15 -7.39
N THR A 296 -11.14 -11.19 -6.42
CA THR A 296 -10.25 -10.05 -6.12
C THR A 296 -9.26 -9.79 -7.26
N ILE A 297 -8.69 -10.83 -7.86
CA ILE A 297 -7.79 -10.69 -9.01
C ILE A 297 -8.56 -10.11 -10.21
N SER A 298 -9.77 -10.59 -10.48
CA SER A 298 -10.60 -10.06 -11.56
C SER A 298 -10.91 -8.57 -11.39
N MET A 299 -11.01 -8.09 -10.15
CA MET A 299 -11.14 -6.66 -9.85
C MET A 299 -9.85 -5.88 -10.17
N LEU A 300 -8.68 -6.48 -9.91
CA LEU A 300 -7.37 -5.80 -10.01
C LEU A 300 -6.70 -5.96 -11.37
N GLN A 301 -6.97 -7.05 -12.10
CA GLN A 301 -6.19 -7.45 -13.28
C GLN A 301 -6.14 -6.38 -14.39
N ASP A 302 -7.18 -5.55 -14.52
CA ASP A 302 -7.30 -4.53 -15.57
C ASP A 302 -6.65 -3.20 -15.22
N ILE A 303 -6.18 -3.04 -14.00
CA ILE A 303 -5.63 -1.79 -13.48
C ILE A 303 -4.14 -1.69 -13.83
N TYR A 304 -3.67 -0.52 -14.27
CA TYR A 304 -2.25 -0.24 -14.47
C TYR A 304 -1.68 0.47 -13.24
N LEU A 305 -0.84 -0.23 -12.47
CA LEU A 305 -0.26 0.33 -11.24
C LEU A 305 1.07 1.06 -11.48
N THR A 306 1.87 0.61 -12.45
CA THR A 306 3.25 1.10 -12.62
C THR A 306 3.41 2.18 -13.68
N LYS A 307 2.32 2.67 -14.29
CA LYS A 307 2.39 3.71 -15.31
C LYS A 307 2.82 5.05 -14.70
N ASN A 308 3.91 5.62 -15.19
CA ASN A 308 4.59 6.83 -14.70
C ASN A 308 3.84 8.16 -14.96
N THR A 309 2.53 8.18 -15.00
CA THR A 309 1.75 9.43 -15.09
C THR A 309 1.03 9.65 -13.79
N ASP A 310 1.16 10.84 -13.18
CA ASP A 310 0.55 11.30 -11.94
C ASP A 310 -0.30 10.24 -11.21
N ASN A 311 0.41 9.36 -10.46
CA ASN A 311 -0.22 8.23 -9.77
C ASN A 311 -0.97 8.65 -8.49
N GLN A 312 -1.34 9.92 -8.36
CA GLN A 312 -2.07 10.43 -7.21
C GLN A 312 -3.34 9.60 -6.95
N PHE A 313 -4.06 9.25 -8.02
CA PHE A 313 -5.28 8.44 -7.90
C PHE A 313 -5.03 7.02 -7.39
N LEU A 314 -3.88 6.42 -7.69
CA LEU A 314 -3.53 5.10 -7.16
C LEU A 314 -3.20 5.15 -5.68
N GLY A 315 -2.50 6.20 -5.25
CA GLY A 315 -2.28 6.48 -3.84
C GLY A 315 -3.58 6.70 -3.09
N ASP A 316 -4.48 7.51 -3.65
CA ASP A 316 -5.81 7.76 -3.07
C ASP A 316 -6.68 6.49 -3.01
N LEU A 317 -6.58 5.60 -4.02
CA LEU A 317 -7.19 4.27 -3.99
C LEU A 317 -6.68 3.45 -2.82
N PHE A 318 -5.37 3.38 -2.68
CA PHE A 318 -4.71 2.63 -1.61
C PHE A 318 -5.06 3.20 -0.24
N GLU A 319 -5.04 4.53 -0.09
CA GLU A 319 -5.46 5.23 1.13
C GLU A 319 -6.94 4.99 1.45
N GLY A 320 -7.81 5.00 0.45
CA GLY A 320 -9.23 4.66 0.62
C GLY A 320 -9.44 3.25 1.18
N PHE A 321 -8.65 2.28 0.73
CA PHE A 321 -8.62 0.92 1.29
C PHE A 321 -8.03 0.89 2.70
N LEU A 322 -6.94 1.62 2.95
CA LEU A 322 -6.28 1.69 4.24
C LEU A 322 -7.19 2.27 5.32
N ASN A 323 -7.77 3.45 5.08
CA ASN A 323 -8.60 4.16 6.06
C ASN A 323 -9.87 3.41 6.47
N ARG A 324 -10.38 2.53 5.60
CA ARG A 324 -11.61 1.75 5.84
C ARG A 324 -11.34 0.30 6.24
N GLY A 325 -10.14 -0.22 5.98
CA GLY A 325 -9.76 -1.62 6.21
C GLY A 325 -8.96 -1.86 7.48
N VAL A 326 -8.19 -0.88 7.95
CA VAL A 326 -7.34 -1.03 9.12
C VAL A 326 -7.99 -0.39 10.33
N HIS A 327 -8.46 -1.20 11.28
CA HIS A 327 -8.81 -0.73 12.62
C HIS A 327 -7.54 -0.53 13.43
N GLN A 328 -7.42 0.64 14.02
CA GLN A 328 -6.30 1.03 14.88
C GLN A 328 -6.31 0.15 16.13
N SER A 329 -5.32 -0.73 16.25
CA SER A 329 -5.07 -1.48 17.47
C SER A 329 -4.01 -0.76 18.31
N GLU A 330 -4.26 -0.64 19.63
CA GLU A 330 -3.29 -0.25 20.65
C GLU A 330 -2.44 1.01 20.37
N GLY A 331 -3.11 2.19 20.32
CA GLY A 331 -2.38 3.48 20.32
C GLY A 331 -1.75 3.91 18.99
N GLN A 332 -1.94 3.15 17.93
CA GLN A 332 -1.53 3.55 16.58
C GLN A 332 -2.62 4.43 15.96
N PHE A 333 -2.32 5.71 15.74
CA PHE A 333 -3.21 6.65 15.08
C PHE A 333 -2.58 7.14 13.79
N PHE A 334 -3.25 6.91 12.66
CA PHE A 334 -2.85 7.55 11.42
C PHE A 334 -3.04 9.05 11.50
N THR A 335 -2.03 9.79 11.13
CA THR A 335 -2.15 11.24 11.04
C THR A 335 -3.03 11.61 9.85
N PRO A 336 -4.12 12.38 10.04
CA PRO A 336 -4.96 12.79 8.93
C PRO A 336 -4.17 13.56 7.86
N ILE A 337 -4.38 13.24 6.58
CA ILE A 337 -3.63 13.82 5.46
C ILE A 337 -3.59 15.36 5.46
N PRO A 338 -4.68 16.09 5.75
CA PRO A 338 -4.62 17.54 5.83
C PRO A 338 -3.61 18.04 6.87
N ILE A 339 -3.45 17.30 7.97
CA ILE A 339 -2.46 17.61 9.03
C ILE A 339 -1.04 17.30 8.53
N VAL A 340 -0.82 16.13 7.95
CA VAL A 340 0.48 15.76 7.34
C VAL A 340 0.91 16.83 6.34
N ARG A 341 0.00 17.21 5.43
CA ARG A 341 0.23 18.27 4.45
C ARG A 341 0.62 19.59 5.07
N PHE A 342 -0.12 20.01 6.08
CA PHE A 342 0.17 21.25 6.82
C PHE A 342 1.55 21.19 7.47
N LEU A 343 1.88 20.09 8.17
CA LEU A 343 3.14 19.97 8.90
C LEU A 343 4.35 19.96 7.95
N VAL A 344 4.26 19.20 6.85
CA VAL A 344 5.34 19.14 5.85
C VAL A 344 5.51 20.49 5.15
N SER A 345 4.41 21.17 4.77
CA SER A 345 4.48 22.49 4.12
C SER A 345 5.00 23.60 5.04
N SER A 346 4.99 23.37 6.36
CA SER A 346 5.54 24.32 7.35
C SER A 346 7.06 24.21 7.50
N LEU A 347 7.70 23.22 6.89
CA LEU A 347 9.16 23.10 6.87
C LEU A 347 9.77 23.99 5.77
N PRO A 348 10.99 24.49 5.96
CA PRO A 348 11.67 25.36 4.99
C PRO A 348 12.24 24.56 3.81
N LEU A 349 11.37 23.81 3.09
CA LEU A 349 11.79 22.83 2.08
C LEU A 349 12.64 23.44 0.97
N ARG A 350 12.23 24.59 0.43
CA ARG A 350 12.99 25.28 -0.63
C ARG A 350 14.41 25.62 -0.15
N GLN A 351 14.55 26.21 1.03
CA GLN A 351 15.85 26.59 1.58
C GLN A 351 16.76 25.37 1.80
N ILE A 352 16.19 24.23 2.22
CA ILE A 352 16.92 22.98 2.42
C ILE A 352 17.42 22.43 1.07
N LEU A 353 16.59 22.46 0.02
CA LEU A 353 16.91 21.95 -1.31
C LEU A 353 17.91 22.83 -2.07
N GLU A 354 17.88 24.15 -1.84
CA GLU A 354 18.84 25.12 -2.39
C GLU A 354 20.24 25.01 -1.74
N GLY A 355 20.38 24.27 -0.65
CA GLY A 355 21.64 24.08 0.08
C GLY A 355 22.72 23.28 -0.67
N GLY A 356 22.44 22.76 -1.86
CA GLY A 356 23.39 22.11 -2.79
C GLY A 356 23.63 20.62 -2.52
N GLU A 357 23.25 20.08 -1.36
CA GLU A 357 23.27 18.64 -1.08
C GLU A 357 21.85 18.07 -1.07
N ILE A 358 21.68 16.86 -1.58
CA ILE A 358 20.39 16.15 -1.50
C ILE A 358 20.13 15.84 -0.02
N PRO A 359 19.03 16.36 0.57
CA PRO A 359 18.76 16.17 1.98
C PRO A 359 18.35 14.73 2.30
N LYS A 360 18.95 14.14 3.32
CA LYS A 360 18.46 12.88 3.90
C LYS A 360 17.27 13.15 4.80
N VAL A 361 16.22 12.36 4.63
CA VAL A 361 14.92 12.51 5.32
C VAL A 361 14.56 11.22 6.04
N ILE A 362 14.06 11.35 7.27
CA ILE A 362 13.64 10.19 8.04
C ILE A 362 12.27 10.40 8.71
N ASP A 363 11.48 9.32 8.71
CA ASP A 363 10.37 9.09 9.64
C ASP A 363 10.64 7.79 10.40
N TYR A 364 10.97 7.88 11.67
CA TYR A 364 11.36 6.74 12.51
C TYR A 364 10.18 5.95 13.09
N ALA A 365 8.94 6.32 12.76
CA ALA A 365 7.69 5.64 13.14
C ALA A 365 6.65 5.88 12.03
N CYS A 366 7.00 5.46 10.80
CA CYS A 366 6.35 5.97 9.61
C CYS A 366 4.91 5.45 9.37
N GLY A 367 4.48 4.41 10.09
CA GLY A 367 3.14 3.85 9.91
C GLY A 367 2.89 3.48 8.45
N ALA A 368 1.87 4.09 7.83
CA ALA A 368 1.55 3.93 6.41
C ALA A 368 2.39 4.83 5.47
N GLY A 369 3.39 5.57 5.97
CA GLY A 369 4.31 6.36 5.15
C GLY A 369 3.78 7.72 4.71
N HIS A 370 2.70 8.23 5.29
CA HIS A 370 2.04 9.46 4.85
C HIS A 370 2.96 10.71 4.90
N PHE A 371 3.81 10.83 5.92
CA PHE A 371 4.76 11.95 6.00
C PHE A 371 5.81 11.89 4.90
N LEU A 372 6.32 10.69 4.60
CA LEU A 372 7.35 10.48 3.59
C LEU A 372 6.81 10.75 2.18
N THR A 373 5.63 10.21 1.86
CA THR A 373 4.99 10.42 0.57
C THR A 373 4.57 11.86 0.36
N GLU A 374 4.08 12.52 1.41
CA GLU A 374 3.74 13.96 1.34
C GLU A 374 5.00 14.82 1.18
N TYR A 375 6.09 14.51 1.90
CA TYR A 375 7.37 15.19 1.70
C TYR A 375 7.84 15.07 0.25
N ALA A 376 7.89 13.84 -0.29
CA ALA A 376 8.28 13.57 -1.67
C ALA A 376 7.39 14.33 -2.68
N ARG A 377 6.07 14.40 -2.42
CA ARG A 377 5.13 15.15 -3.24
C ARG A 377 5.42 16.64 -3.24
N GLN A 378 5.69 17.23 -2.08
CA GLN A 378 5.92 18.68 -1.94
C GLN A 378 7.27 19.14 -2.49
N ILE A 379 8.30 18.30 -2.44
CA ILE A 379 9.60 18.66 -3.04
C ILE A 379 9.58 18.54 -4.57
N LYS A 380 8.72 17.73 -5.19
CA LYS A 380 8.68 17.51 -6.64
C LYS A 380 8.70 18.81 -7.46
N PRO A 381 7.80 19.79 -7.25
CA PRO A 381 7.81 21.04 -8.00
C PRO A 381 9.07 21.89 -7.76
N ILE A 382 9.64 21.84 -6.55
CA ILE A 382 10.86 22.57 -6.23
C ILE A 382 12.06 21.95 -6.95
N VAL A 383 12.17 20.63 -6.92
CA VAL A 383 13.22 19.88 -7.62
C VAL A 383 13.11 20.07 -9.14
N GLU A 384 11.89 20.07 -9.70
CA GLU A 384 11.66 20.34 -11.12
C GLU A 384 12.20 21.72 -11.53
N GLU A 385 11.97 22.74 -10.71
CA GLU A 385 12.49 24.09 -10.92
C GLU A 385 14.02 24.13 -10.81
N LEU A 386 14.60 23.52 -9.76
CA LEU A 386 16.04 23.48 -9.53
C LEU A 386 16.83 22.62 -10.54
N ALA A 387 16.19 21.67 -11.17
CA ALA A 387 16.83 20.78 -12.15
C ALA A 387 17.17 21.48 -13.49
N HIS A 388 16.75 22.74 -13.69
CA HIS A 388 17.04 23.56 -14.89
C HIS A 388 16.80 22.83 -16.22
N LEU A 389 15.65 22.16 -16.34
CA LEU A 389 15.29 21.35 -17.52
C LEU A 389 14.81 22.16 -18.74
N GLU A 390 14.94 23.48 -18.70
CA GLU A 390 14.46 24.40 -19.74
C GLU A 390 15.18 24.22 -21.08
N ASN A 391 16.41 23.71 -21.04
CA ASN A 391 17.22 23.47 -22.24
C ASN A 391 16.90 22.14 -22.96
N ILE A 392 15.99 21.34 -22.39
CA ILE A 392 15.58 20.07 -22.99
C ILE A 392 14.26 20.30 -23.73
N TYR A 393 14.32 20.38 -25.06
CA TYR A 393 13.16 20.69 -25.91
C TYR A 393 12.28 19.46 -26.18
N ASP A 394 12.85 18.25 -26.15
CA ASP A 394 12.08 17.02 -26.28
C ASP A 394 11.32 16.71 -24.99
N LYS A 395 9.99 16.65 -25.09
CA LYS A 395 9.11 16.46 -23.94
C LYS A 395 9.38 15.14 -23.21
N ARG A 396 9.64 14.08 -23.97
CA ARG A 396 9.88 12.74 -23.40
C ARG A 396 11.24 12.69 -22.69
N ALA A 397 12.28 13.23 -23.31
CA ALA A 397 13.61 13.33 -22.72
C ALA A 397 13.59 14.20 -21.44
N LYS A 398 12.80 15.28 -21.43
CA LYS A 398 12.61 16.14 -20.25
C LYS A 398 11.95 15.36 -19.11
N GLU A 399 10.91 14.59 -19.41
CA GLU A 399 10.19 13.77 -18.42
C GLU A 399 11.08 12.66 -17.86
N GLU A 400 11.81 11.93 -18.72
CA GLU A 400 12.75 10.89 -18.30
C GLU A 400 13.87 11.47 -17.42
N ARG A 401 14.40 12.66 -17.74
CA ARG A 401 15.42 13.33 -16.91
C ARG A 401 14.85 13.76 -15.55
N LEU A 402 13.64 14.31 -15.52
CA LEU A 402 12.98 14.69 -14.28
C LEU A 402 12.76 13.47 -13.35
N ILE A 403 12.28 12.37 -13.91
CA ILE A 403 12.11 11.11 -13.16
C ILE A 403 13.44 10.64 -12.57
N SER A 404 14.53 10.68 -13.37
CA SER A 404 15.87 10.31 -12.89
C SER A 404 16.34 11.19 -11.73
N VAL A 405 16.16 12.52 -11.84
CA VAL A 405 16.55 13.47 -10.79
C VAL A 405 15.71 13.25 -9.53
N LEU A 406 14.38 13.12 -9.66
CA LEU A 406 13.49 12.88 -8.51
C LEU A 406 13.84 11.58 -7.79
N ARG A 407 14.25 10.54 -8.52
CA ARG A 407 14.65 9.27 -7.93
C ARG A 407 15.85 9.44 -7.01
N GLU A 408 16.84 10.24 -7.38
CA GLU A 408 18.01 10.54 -6.53
C GLU A 408 17.60 11.16 -5.18
N TYR A 409 16.55 12.00 -5.17
CA TYR A 409 15.98 12.57 -3.94
C TYR A 409 15.18 11.53 -3.14
N TYR A 410 14.38 10.70 -3.82
CA TYR A 410 13.57 9.69 -3.16
C TYR A 410 14.41 8.60 -2.50
N GLU A 411 15.58 8.26 -3.07
CA GLU A 411 16.55 7.32 -2.49
C GLU A 411 17.17 7.84 -1.17
N GLN A 412 17.02 9.13 -0.85
CA GLN A 412 17.45 9.70 0.43
C GLN A 412 16.31 9.79 1.46
N ILE A 413 15.13 9.28 1.15
CA ILE A 413 13.96 9.26 2.05
C ILE A 413 13.85 7.88 2.68
N VAL A 414 13.86 7.85 4.01
CA VAL A 414 13.87 6.62 4.78
C VAL A 414 12.71 6.61 5.79
N GLY A 415 12.02 5.49 5.87
CA GLY A 415 11.04 5.19 6.92
C GLY A 415 11.49 4.01 7.79
N ILE A 416 11.11 4.04 9.06
CA ILE A 416 11.25 2.88 9.96
C ILE A 416 9.86 2.57 10.52
N GLU A 417 9.45 1.30 10.46
CA GLU A 417 8.16 0.85 11.00
C GLU A 417 8.30 -0.49 11.70
N LYS A 418 7.82 -0.57 12.95
CA LYS A 418 7.91 -1.74 13.81
C LYS A 418 6.85 -2.81 13.47
N ASP A 419 5.70 -2.40 12.94
CA ASP A 419 4.67 -3.34 12.47
C ASP A 419 5.03 -3.80 11.04
N TYR A 420 5.29 -5.11 10.90
CA TYR A 420 5.64 -5.71 9.62
C TYR A 420 4.59 -5.48 8.51
N ARG A 421 3.30 -5.47 8.87
CA ARG A 421 2.23 -5.23 7.89
C ARG A 421 2.24 -3.78 7.43
N LEU A 422 2.39 -2.83 8.36
CA LEU A 422 2.45 -1.40 8.03
C LEU A 422 3.70 -1.04 7.25
N SER A 423 4.85 -1.68 7.51
CA SER A 423 6.05 -1.48 6.71
C SER A 423 5.83 -1.87 5.24
N LYS A 424 5.15 -2.99 4.98
CA LYS A 424 4.73 -3.37 3.62
C LYS A 424 3.76 -2.36 3.01
N VAL A 425 2.76 -1.93 3.78
CA VAL A 425 1.79 -0.92 3.37
C VAL A 425 2.50 0.36 2.94
N SER A 426 3.42 0.85 3.76
CA SER A 426 4.19 2.08 3.50
C SER A 426 5.02 1.98 2.23
N GLN A 427 5.72 0.86 2.02
CA GLN A 427 6.54 0.63 0.82
C GLN A 427 5.68 0.55 -0.45
N VAL A 428 4.56 -0.18 -0.38
CA VAL A 428 3.61 -0.27 -1.50
C VAL A 428 2.98 1.09 -1.79
N ALA A 429 2.61 1.86 -0.76
CA ALA A 429 2.08 3.20 -0.92
C ALA A 429 3.07 4.13 -1.62
N ALA A 430 4.33 4.15 -1.17
CA ALA A 430 5.39 4.95 -1.82
C ALA A 430 5.50 4.62 -3.31
N PHE A 431 5.48 3.34 -3.65
CA PHE A 431 5.49 2.90 -5.03
C PHE A 431 4.24 3.36 -5.81
N MET A 432 3.05 3.22 -5.23
CA MET A 432 1.78 3.62 -5.86
C MET A 432 1.72 5.12 -6.17
N TYR A 433 2.42 5.93 -5.37
CA TYR A 433 2.60 7.37 -5.65
C TYR A 433 3.73 7.68 -6.65
N GLY A 434 4.38 6.67 -7.23
CA GLY A 434 5.51 6.84 -8.16
C GLY A 434 6.81 7.26 -7.47
N MET A 435 6.95 6.93 -6.17
CA MET A 435 8.07 7.29 -5.31
C MET A 435 8.88 6.05 -4.91
N ASP A 436 9.21 5.22 -5.88
CA ASP A 436 9.82 3.90 -5.70
C ASP A 436 11.26 3.90 -5.16
N GLY A 437 11.87 5.08 -5.05
CA GLY A 437 13.17 5.27 -4.38
C GLY A 437 13.10 5.35 -2.86
N ILE A 438 11.90 5.50 -2.25
CA ILE A 438 11.74 5.57 -0.79
C ILE A 438 12.02 4.20 -0.16
N HIS A 439 12.86 4.17 0.87
CA HIS A 439 13.23 2.96 1.59
C HIS A 439 12.50 2.84 2.93
N ILE A 440 11.78 1.74 3.13
CA ILE A 440 11.09 1.46 4.40
C ILE A 440 11.77 0.27 5.07
N HIS A 441 12.34 0.51 6.24
CA HIS A 441 12.94 -0.53 7.08
C HIS A 441 11.90 -1.09 8.05
N TYR A 442 11.80 -2.42 8.10
CA TYR A 442 11.08 -3.10 9.17
C TYR A 442 11.97 -3.16 10.40
N GLY A 443 11.55 -2.53 11.50
CA GLY A 443 12.31 -2.51 12.74
C GLY A 443 11.82 -1.46 13.73
N ASP A 444 12.47 -1.38 14.89
CA ASP A 444 12.14 -0.41 15.92
C ASP A 444 12.96 0.87 15.73
N GLY A 445 12.30 2.01 15.55
CA GLY A 445 12.95 3.32 15.37
C GLY A 445 13.84 3.77 16.54
N LEU A 446 13.68 3.14 17.70
CA LEU A 446 14.54 3.38 18.88
C LEU A 446 15.81 2.51 18.90
N GLN A 447 15.93 1.51 18.02
CA GLN A 447 17.11 0.65 17.92
C GLN A 447 18.13 1.19 16.93
N GLU A 448 19.37 0.73 17.09
CA GLU A 448 20.39 0.91 16.05
C GLU A 448 20.09 0.00 14.86
N MET A 449 20.16 0.56 13.67
CA MET A 449 19.86 -0.19 12.44
C MET A 449 20.95 0.02 11.41
N SER A 450 21.30 -1.06 10.70
CA SER A 450 22.23 -0.98 9.58
C SER A 450 21.67 -0.01 8.49
N GLY A 451 22.53 0.91 8.06
CA GLY A 451 22.14 1.94 7.07
C GLY A 451 21.55 3.22 7.66
N ILE A 452 21.19 3.25 8.93
CA ILE A 452 20.70 4.44 9.64
C ILE A 452 21.84 5.01 10.50
N GLN A 453 22.47 6.07 10.03
CA GLN A 453 23.60 6.68 10.72
C GLN A 453 23.14 7.92 11.51
N ASP A 454 23.65 8.05 12.73
CA ASP A 454 23.42 9.21 13.58
C ASP A 454 24.04 10.47 12.96
N HIS A 455 23.42 11.62 13.24
CA HIS A 455 23.84 12.95 12.78
C HIS A 455 23.94 13.13 11.24
N THR A 456 23.14 12.39 10.48
CA THR A 456 23.16 12.47 9.00
C THR A 456 21.90 13.06 8.37
N PHE A 457 20.77 13.04 9.08
CA PHE A 457 19.50 13.45 8.51
C PHE A 457 19.30 14.96 8.55
N SER A 458 18.84 15.52 7.43
CA SER A 458 18.53 16.94 7.28
C SER A 458 17.10 17.26 7.72
N VAL A 459 16.18 16.30 7.56
CA VAL A 459 14.75 16.46 7.87
C VAL A 459 14.26 15.24 8.61
N LEU A 460 13.51 15.45 9.69
CA LEU A 460 12.79 14.43 10.41
C LEU A 460 11.32 14.85 10.53
N VAL A 461 10.42 13.99 10.08
CA VAL A 461 8.96 14.18 10.21
C VAL A 461 8.35 12.91 10.76
N ALA A 462 7.63 12.99 11.88
CA ALA A 462 7.11 11.79 12.50
C ALA A 462 5.92 12.07 13.43
N ASN A 463 5.09 11.02 13.60
CA ASN A 463 4.10 10.90 14.65
C ASN A 463 4.35 9.60 15.41
N PRO A 464 5.33 9.58 16.36
CA PRO A 464 5.67 8.36 17.11
C PRO A 464 4.53 7.91 18.02
N PRO A 465 4.52 6.63 18.45
CA PRO A 465 3.53 6.13 19.40
C PRO A 465 3.62 6.84 20.77
N TYR A 466 2.50 6.88 21.50
CA TYR A 466 2.41 7.49 22.83
C TYR A 466 1.99 6.48 23.88
N SER A 467 2.53 6.63 25.09
CA SER A 467 2.09 5.90 26.28
C SER A 467 2.06 4.38 26.14
N VAL A 468 3.10 3.80 25.55
CA VAL A 468 3.23 2.34 25.35
C VAL A 468 3.92 1.72 26.55
N SER A 469 3.19 0.89 27.31
CA SER A 469 3.77 0.17 28.46
C SER A 469 4.71 -0.95 28.00
N GLY A 470 5.80 -1.17 28.74
CA GLY A 470 6.73 -2.26 28.48
C GLY A 470 7.64 -2.09 27.26
N PHE A 471 7.63 -0.94 26.58
CA PHE A 471 8.43 -0.72 25.38
C PHE A 471 9.93 -0.88 25.64
N LEU A 472 10.42 -0.52 26.84
CA LEU A 472 11.83 -0.68 27.20
C LEU A 472 12.26 -2.14 27.33
N GLU A 473 11.36 -3.04 27.68
CA GLU A 473 11.64 -4.47 27.73
C GLU A 473 11.89 -5.06 26.34
N THR A 474 11.27 -4.46 25.31
CA THR A 474 11.45 -4.88 23.91
C THR A 474 12.73 -4.37 23.28
N LEU A 475 13.42 -3.39 23.93
CA LEU A 475 14.70 -2.87 23.45
C LEU A 475 15.85 -3.70 24.05
N PRO A 476 16.85 -4.11 23.24
CA PRO A 476 18.11 -4.65 23.72
C PRO A 476 18.79 -3.73 24.74
N GLU A 477 19.56 -4.29 25.66
CA GLU A 477 20.24 -3.49 26.68
C GLU A 477 21.21 -2.48 26.09
N GLU A 478 21.94 -2.87 25.05
CA GLU A 478 22.87 -2.02 24.31
C GLU A 478 22.17 -0.79 23.71
N ASP A 479 20.96 -0.96 23.18
CA ASP A 479 20.17 0.15 22.64
C ASP A 479 19.63 1.05 23.76
N ARG A 480 19.21 0.48 24.89
CA ARG A 480 18.74 1.28 26.04
C ARG A 480 19.82 2.18 26.62
N GLU A 481 21.07 1.69 26.68
CA GLU A 481 22.21 2.44 27.20
C GLU A 481 22.57 3.67 26.36
N ARG A 482 22.16 3.72 25.10
CA ARG A 482 22.35 4.89 24.22
C ARG A 482 21.49 6.09 24.60
N TYR A 483 20.45 5.86 25.43
CA TYR A 483 19.54 6.92 25.86
C TYR A 483 19.89 7.42 27.25
N THR A 484 20.20 8.73 27.39
CA THR A 484 20.46 9.35 28.67
C THR A 484 19.24 9.29 29.59
N LEU A 485 18.02 9.31 29.00
CA LEU A 485 16.76 9.13 29.73
C LEU A 485 16.67 7.83 30.50
N ASN A 486 17.36 6.78 30.05
CA ASN A 486 17.37 5.48 30.73
C ASN A 486 17.93 5.58 32.16
N ASN A 487 18.86 6.53 32.43
CA ASN A 487 19.46 6.75 33.75
C ASN A 487 18.44 7.28 34.79
N TYR A 488 17.31 7.80 34.36
CA TYR A 488 16.28 8.38 35.22
C TYR A 488 15.07 7.46 35.43
N ILE A 489 15.14 6.22 34.94
CA ILE A 489 14.06 5.25 35.05
C ILE A 489 14.34 4.27 36.18
N SER A 490 13.45 4.26 37.18
CA SER A 490 13.54 3.34 38.31
C SER A 490 12.85 2.00 38.08
N ASN A 491 11.89 1.92 37.16
CA ASN A 491 11.16 0.72 36.83
C ASN A 491 10.86 0.66 35.32
N ILE A 492 11.55 -0.25 34.64
CA ILE A 492 11.47 -0.42 33.19
C ILE A 492 10.09 -0.92 32.77
N GLU A 493 9.51 -1.89 33.51
CA GLU A 493 8.22 -2.50 33.17
C GLU A 493 7.05 -1.51 33.21
N LYS A 494 7.10 -0.56 34.15
CA LYS A 494 6.03 0.41 34.40
C LYS A 494 6.17 1.69 33.59
N ASN A 495 7.32 1.89 32.96
CA ASN A 495 7.51 3.10 32.15
C ASN A 495 6.72 2.97 30.83
N ASN A 496 5.92 3.99 30.53
CA ASN A 496 5.12 4.05 29.32
C ASN A 496 5.39 5.32 28.48
N SER A 497 6.40 6.13 28.85
CA SER A 497 6.67 7.41 28.19
C SER A 497 7.56 7.24 26.94
N ILE A 498 7.17 6.37 26.03
CA ILE A 498 7.93 6.04 24.80
C ILE A 498 8.23 7.28 23.95
N GLU A 499 7.29 8.23 23.87
CA GLU A 499 7.43 9.48 23.11
C GLU A 499 8.61 10.32 23.57
N THR A 500 9.07 10.20 24.82
CA THR A 500 10.24 10.92 25.33
C THR A 500 11.54 10.40 24.72
N PHE A 501 11.64 9.11 24.49
CA PHE A 501 12.78 8.47 23.84
C PHE A 501 12.87 8.83 22.36
N PHE A 502 11.73 9.00 21.68
CA PHE A 502 11.72 9.48 20.30
C PHE A 502 12.24 10.91 20.16
N ILE A 503 12.07 11.78 21.19
CA ILE A 503 12.68 13.10 21.20
C ILE A 503 14.21 12.99 21.32
N GLU A 504 14.73 12.15 22.19
CA GLU A 504 16.17 11.91 22.30
C GLU A 504 16.72 11.27 21.01
N ARG A 505 15.99 10.32 20.42
CA ARG A 505 16.35 9.70 19.14
C ARG A 505 16.43 10.75 18.00
N ALA A 506 15.54 11.70 17.96
CA ALA A 506 15.61 12.81 16.99
C ALA A 506 16.91 13.63 17.14
N ALA A 507 17.39 13.84 18.39
CA ALA A 507 18.66 14.51 18.63
C ALA A 507 19.87 13.69 18.15
N GLN A 508 19.80 12.37 18.23
CA GLN A 508 20.84 11.46 17.71
C GLN A 508 20.85 11.46 16.17
N LEU A 509 19.70 11.41 15.52
CA LEU A 509 19.61 11.21 14.08
C LEU A 509 19.89 12.48 13.25
N LEU A 510 19.44 13.65 13.74
CA LEU A 510 19.56 14.90 13.01
C LEU A 510 20.98 15.45 12.99
N LYS A 511 21.43 15.87 11.81
CA LYS A 511 22.67 16.62 11.65
C LYS A 511 22.52 18.04 12.20
N SER A 512 23.63 18.72 12.44
CA SER A 512 23.66 20.15 12.77
C SER A 512 22.85 20.96 11.75
N GLY A 513 21.99 21.87 12.22
CA GLY A 513 21.08 22.66 11.39
C GLY A 513 19.88 21.88 10.81
N GLY A 514 19.80 20.56 11.01
CA GLY A 514 18.67 19.74 10.57
C GLY A 514 17.36 20.15 11.25
N VAL A 515 16.24 19.94 10.56
CA VAL A 515 14.91 20.37 11.03
C VAL A 515 14.00 19.18 11.32
N ALA A 516 13.11 19.35 12.28
CA ALA A 516 12.09 18.34 12.58
C ALA A 516 10.69 18.92 12.75
N ALA A 517 9.68 18.11 12.40
CA ALA A 517 8.30 18.30 12.80
C ALA A 517 7.80 17.00 13.45
N ILE A 518 7.65 17.01 14.78
CA ILE A 518 7.30 15.82 15.56
C ILE A 518 5.97 16.05 16.26
N VAL A 519 5.00 15.17 16.00
CA VAL A 519 3.70 15.15 16.68
C VAL A 519 3.85 14.42 18.01
N LEU A 520 3.41 15.04 19.11
CA LEU A 520 3.65 14.58 20.47
C LEU A 520 2.44 14.87 21.37
N PRO A 521 2.26 14.14 22.47
CA PRO A 521 1.26 14.51 23.46
C PRO A 521 1.67 15.82 24.18
N ALA A 522 0.68 16.66 24.50
CA ALA A 522 0.92 17.95 25.16
C ALA A 522 1.61 17.81 26.54
N SER A 523 1.56 16.62 27.16
CA SER A 523 2.27 16.30 28.40
C SER A 523 3.78 16.52 28.32
N VAL A 524 4.38 16.44 27.14
CA VAL A 524 5.80 16.76 26.93
C VAL A 524 6.17 18.14 27.42
N LEU A 525 5.26 19.14 27.25
CA LEU A 525 5.53 20.52 27.67
C LEU A 525 5.30 20.77 29.18
N SER A 526 4.45 19.99 29.85
CA SER A 526 4.00 20.30 31.21
C SER A 526 4.12 19.15 32.21
N GLY A 527 4.40 17.93 31.74
CA GLY A 527 4.52 16.74 32.58
C GLY A 527 5.70 16.83 33.55
N THR A 528 5.60 16.09 34.66
CA THR A 528 6.66 15.92 35.67
C THR A 528 7.44 14.60 35.43
N GLY A 529 8.43 14.32 36.27
CA GLY A 529 9.23 13.10 36.15
C GLY A 529 10.08 13.10 34.88
N LEU A 530 10.01 12.04 34.08
CA LEU A 530 10.83 11.85 32.87
C LEU A 530 10.67 13.01 31.87
N TYR A 531 9.50 13.63 31.80
CA TYR A 531 9.25 14.78 30.92
C TYR A 531 10.10 16.03 31.26
N MET A 532 10.56 16.17 32.50
CA MET A 532 11.48 17.27 32.86
C MET A 532 12.84 17.08 32.18
N TYR A 533 13.39 15.89 32.26
CA TYR A 533 14.65 15.54 31.59
C TYR A 533 14.52 15.57 30.06
N THR A 534 13.36 15.16 29.55
CA THR A 534 13.06 15.28 28.12
C THR A 534 13.11 16.73 27.64
N ARG A 535 12.55 17.68 28.41
CA ARG A 535 12.65 19.11 28.08
C ARG A 535 14.06 19.65 28.16
N GLU A 536 14.86 19.13 29.09
CA GLU A 536 16.30 19.48 29.17
C GLU A 536 17.03 19.00 27.89
N ILE A 537 16.84 17.75 27.47
CA ILE A 537 17.38 17.21 26.21
C ILE A 537 16.91 18.06 25.02
N LEU A 538 15.62 18.38 24.97
CA LEU A 538 15.04 19.18 23.90
C LEU A 538 15.69 20.55 23.81
N LEU A 539 15.78 21.28 24.92
CA LEU A 539 16.35 22.63 24.95
C LEU A 539 17.88 22.64 24.77
N LYS A 540 18.56 21.58 25.21
CA LYS A 540 19.99 21.38 24.98
C LYS A 540 20.31 21.20 23.50
N ASN A 541 19.52 20.41 22.80
CA ASN A 541 19.85 19.96 21.44
C ASN A 541 19.15 20.75 20.35
N PHE A 542 18.05 21.45 20.66
CA PHE A 542 17.22 22.09 19.65
C PHE A 542 16.86 23.52 19.97
N ASP A 543 16.71 24.30 18.91
CA ASP A 543 15.93 25.54 18.94
C ASP A 543 14.47 25.16 18.64
N VAL A 544 13.55 25.56 19.50
CA VAL A 544 12.11 25.38 19.29
C VAL A 544 11.63 26.52 18.40
N VAL A 545 11.44 26.22 17.11
CA VAL A 545 11.03 27.20 16.10
C VAL A 545 9.55 27.53 16.22
N GLY A 546 8.72 26.54 16.52
CA GLY A 546 7.29 26.71 16.66
C GLY A 546 6.61 25.54 17.37
N ILE A 547 5.44 25.81 17.93
CA ILE A 547 4.57 24.82 18.55
C ILE A 547 3.18 24.97 17.96
N CYS A 548 2.69 23.91 17.32
CA CYS A 548 1.31 23.83 16.84
C CYS A 548 0.49 22.97 17.80
N CYS A 549 -0.66 23.45 18.25
CA CYS A 549 -1.54 22.74 19.19
C CYS A 549 -2.77 22.22 18.45
N PHE A 550 -3.13 20.96 18.68
CA PHE A 550 -4.31 20.32 18.10
C PHE A 550 -5.35 19.99 19.18
N ASP A 551 -6.61 20.04 18.79
CA ASP A 551 -7.71 19.67 19.68
C ASP A 551 -7.79 18.14 19.84
N LYS A 552 -8.45 17.68 20.93
CA LYS A 552 -8.59 16.28 21.31
C LYS A 552 -9.21 15.38 20.22
N LYS A 553 -9.99 15.95 19.29
CA LYS A 553 -10.66 15.19 18.22
C LYS A 553 -9.87 15.10 16.92
N THR A 554 -8.73 15.77 16.84
CA THR A 554 -7.95 15.88 15.60
C THR A 554 -7.36 14.54 15.13
N PHE A 555 -6.94 13.70 16.07
CA PHE A 555 -6.38 12.37 15.80
C PHE A 555 -7.35 11.23 16.14
N GLY A 556 -8.63 11.39 15.80
CA GLY A 556 -9.66 10.39 16.03
C GLY A 556 -10.31 10.47 17.41
N GLN A 557 -10.65 9.31 18.00
CA GLN A 557 -11.38 9.25 19.29
C GLN A 557 -10.47 9.37 20.54
N THR A 558 -9.27 9.93 20.41
CA THR A 558 -8.36 10.05 21.56
C THR A 558 -8.77 11.20 22.47
N SER A 559 -8.65 10.99 23.79
CA SER A 559 -8.80 12.07 24.78
C SER A 559 -7.53 12.91 24.93
N THR A 560 -6.44 12.55 24.25
CA THR A 560 -5.12 13.18 24.38
C THR A 560 -5.02 14.42 23.51
N ARG A 561 -4.67 15.56 24.11
CA ARG A 561 -4.27 16.75 23.35
C ARG A 561 -2.89 16.52 22.77
N THR A 562 -2.73 16.79 21.50
CA THR A 562 -1.44 16.68 20.80
C THR A 562 -0.91 18.04 20.39
N ILE A 563 0.40 18.09 20.26
CA ILE A 563 1.14 19.24 19.74
C ILE A 563 2.07 18.77 18.64
N THR A 564 2.48 19.65 17.77
CA THR A 564 3.66 19.44 16.93
C THR A 564 4.75 20.41 17.35
N LEU A 565 5.93 19.86 17.59
CA LEU A 565 7.13 20.65 17.78
C LEU A 565 7.85 20.81 16.45
N PHE A 566 8.06 22.06 16.04
CA PHE A 566 8.97 22.40 14.95
C PHE A 566 10.33 22.76 15.56
N LEU A 567 11.33 21.97 15.24
CA LEU A 567 12.65 22.00 15.88
C LEU A 567 13.73 22.21 14.84
N ARG A 568 14.81 22.89 15.23
CA ARG A 568 16.07 22.97 14.49
C ARG A 568 17.19 22.45 15.37
N ARG A 569 17.98 21.48 14.87
CA ARG A 569 19.15 20.94 15.60
C ARG A 569 20.20 22.02 15.73
N LYS A 570 20.70 22.25 16.95
CA LYS A 570 21.73 23.26 17.20
C LYS A 570 23.05 22.88 16.54
N ASP A 571 23.81 23.88 16.12
CA ASP A 571 25.06 23.70 15.40
C ASP A 571 26.22 23.25 16.32
N LEU A 572 26.12 23.55 17.60
CA LEU A 572 27.08 23.12 18.62
C LEU A 572 26.34 22.37 19.71
N GLU A 573 26.91 21.25 20.15
CA GLU A 573 26.49 20.67 21.42
C GLU A 573 26.90 21.63 22.54
N PRO A 574 25.98 22.32 23.21
CA PRO A 574 26.35 23.20 24.28
C PRO A 574 26.85 22.32 25.44
N ASP A 575 28.02 22.65 25.94
CA ASP A 575 28.32 22.38 27.33
C ASP A 575 27.35 23.24 28.15
N PHE A 576 26.20 22.65 28.52
CA PHE A 576 25.06 23.37 29.05
C PHE A 576 25.41 24.08 30.35
N ALA A 577 26.20 23.46 31.21
CA ALA A 577 26.70 24.09 32.43
C ALA A 577 27.57 25.30 32.10
N LYS A 578 28.52 25.14 31.22
CA LYS A 578 29.44 26.22 30.80
C LYS A 578 28.73 27.34 30.06
N HIS A 579 27.70 26.99 29.25
CA HIS A 579 26.88 28.01 28.58
C HIS A 579 26.06 28.84 29.57
N LEU A 580 25.43 28.21 30.58
CA LEU A 580 24.71 28.88 31.64
C LEU A 580 25.66 29.77 32.50
N ASP A 581 26.79 29.22 32.91
CA ASP A 581 27.79 29.94 33.67
C ASP A 581 28.29 31.19 32.93
N ASN A 582 28.58 31.04 31.63
CA ASN A 582 28.97 32.17 30.77
C ASN A 582 27.87 33.23 30.66
N ARG A 583 26.60 32.80 30.54
CA ARG A 583 25.45 33.73 30.50
C ARG A 583 25.28 34.47 31.83
N ILE A 584 25.36 33.76 32.94
CA ILE A 584 25.26 34.36 34.29
C ILE A 584 26.40 35.34 34.51
N GLU A 585 27.63 34.97 34.16
CA GLU A 585 28.78 35.91 34.25
C GLU A 585 28.60 37.12 33.35
N SER A 586 28.07 36.96 32.13
CA SER A 586 27.77 38.10 31.22
C SER A 586 26.80 39.12 31.83
N TRP A 587 25.81 38.63 32.57
CA TRP A 587 24.87 39.53 33.26
C TRP A 587 25.56 40.43 34.31
N PHE A 588 26.53 39.86 35.04
CA PHE A 588 27.18 40.57 36.13
C PHE A 588 28.35 41.44 35.67
N THR A 589 29.01 41.03 34.60
CA THR A 589 30.17 41.77 34.07
C THR A 589 29.78 42.83 33.03
N GLY A 590 28.54 42.84 32.56
CA GLY A 590 28.06 43.76 31.52
C GLY A 590 28.64 43.48 30.13
N ASN A 591 29.15 42.28 29.90
CA ASN A 591 29.69 41.87 28.61
C ASN A 591 28.52 41.39 27.72
N THR A 592 28.08 42.22 26.79
CA THR A 592 26.79 42.15 26.10
C THR A 592 26.80 41.35 24.80
N SER A 593 27.81 40.54 24.50
CA SER A 593 27.87 39.82 23.23
C SER A 593 26.71 38.80 23.02
N ASP A 594 26.20 38.18 24.11
CA ASP A 594 25.05 37.28 24.07
C ASP A 594 23.71 37.97 24.39
N ASP A 595 23.76 39.16 24.97
CA ASP A 595 22.59 39.90 25.48
C ASP A 595 21.70 40.46 24.36
N THR A 596 22.28 40.67 23.17
CA THR A 596 21.54 41.13 21.98
C THR A 596 20.50 40.12 21.50
N TYR A 597 20.77 38.86 21.67
CA TYR A 597 19.87 37.79 21.21
C TYR A 597 18.84 37.40 22.27
N TYR A 598 19.26 37.22 23.52
CA TYR A 598 18.38 36.71 24.58
C TYR A 598 17.73 37.81 25.43
N LYS A 599 18.23 39.03 25.42
CA LYS A 599 17.80 40.16 26.28
C LYS A 599 17.74 39.80 27.76
N ASP A 600 18.72 38.98 28.19
CA ASP A 600 18.73 38.43 29.54
C ASP A 600 18.95 39.50 30.59
N SER A 601 19.83 40.49 30.34
CA SER A 601 20.09 41.57 31.28
C SER A 601 18.84 42.40 31.56
N ASP A 602 18.00 42.70 30.56
CA ASP A 602 16.76 43.43 30.75
C ASP A 602 15.77 42.64 31.61
N LYS A 603 15.65 41.34 31.35
CA LYS A 603 14.74 40.45 32.08
C LYS A 603 15.18 40.25 33.53
N ILE A 604 16.46 40.04 33.77
CA ILE A 604 17.03 39.86 35.10
C ILE A 604 17.00 41.17 35.89
N ASN A 605 17.36 42.29 35.30
CA ASN A 605 17.29 43.59 35.98
C ASN A 605 15.83 43.90 36.39
N SER A 606 14.87 43.71 35.49
CA SER A 606 13.45 43.87 35.80
C SER A 606 12.96 42.93 36.91
N TYR A 607 13.45 41.68 36.94
CA TYR A 607 13.11 40.72 37.98
C TYR A 607 13.71 41.11 39.34
N ILE A 608 15.00 41.48 39.39
CA ILE A 608 15.70 41.87 40.60
C ILE A 608 15.07 43.14 41.19
N GLU A 609 14.75 44.10 40.33
CA GLU A 609 14.07 45.35 40.69
C GLU A 609 12.69 45.09 41.30
N ARG A 610 11.93 44.20 40.66
CA ARG A 610 10.59 43.80 41.11
C ARG A 610 10.60 43.06 42.44
N MET A 611 11.66 42.31 42.72
CA MET A 611 11.86 41.57 43.96
C MET A 611 12.49 42.42 45.07
N GLY A 612 12.94 43.61 44.75
CA GLY A 612 13.54 44.53 45.71
C GLY A 612 14.95 44.15 46.18
N TYR A 613 15.67 43.31 45.41
CA TYR A 613 17.04 42.90 45.73
C TYR A 613 18.08 43.79 45.01
N LYS A 614 19.32 43.78 45.57
CA LYS A 614 20.46 44.31 44.83
C LYS A 614 21.08 43.25 43.95
N LYS A 615 21.60 43.63 42.80
CA LYS A 615 22.22 42.73 41.83
C LYS A 615 23.36 41.88 42.43
N GLU A 616 24.18 42.50 43.28
CA GLU A 616 25.29 41.83 43.98
C GLU A 616 24.83 40.78 44.99
N ASP A 617 23.68 40.99 45.62
CA ASP A 617 23.11 40.01 46.55
C ASP A 617 22.49 38.83 45.82
N TYR A 618 21.92 39.08 44.65
CA TYR A 618 21.38 38.02 43.81
C TYR A 618 22.50 37.11 43.25
N ARG A 619 23.68 37.67 42.93
CA ARG A 619 24.87 36.91 42.54
C ARG A 619 25.33 35.88 43.58
N LYS A 620 25.14 36.18 44.87
CA LYS A 620 25.48 35.28 45.97
C LYS A 620 24.50 34.10 46.10
N PHE A 621 23.34 34.24 45.51
CA PHE A 621 22.30 33.20 45.50
C PHE A 621 22.50 32.18 44.41
N LEU A 622 23.03 32.55 43.28
CA LEU A 622 23.36 31.71 42.15
C LEU A 622 24.73 31.04 42.36
#